data_d3cfa62dcfc95e81d40f8802f767ccd7
#
_entry.id   d3cfa62dcfc95e81d40f8802f767ccd7
#
_cell.length_a   1.000
_cell.length_b   1.000
_cell.length_c   1.000
_cell.angle_alpha   90.00
_cell.angle_beta   90.00
_cell.angle_gamma   90.00
#
_symmetry.space_group_name_H-M   'P 1'
#
loop_
_entity.id
_entity.type
_entity.pdbx_description
1 polymer ?
#
loop_
_entity_poly.entity_id
_entity_poly.type
_entity_poly.pdbx_seq_one_letter_code
_entity_poly.pdbx_strand_id
1 'polypeptide(L)'
;MPIVRNSFIQMSKLTNVRGRISYISSHARQENLYAIYETVGRVFWSNLAKCNQEEFKKSGTSGKCIEARELIIALPESFVDYPPSMVLRLFVEHFKNNYGTECIAALHHNKRKTNYHIHLIFSERRLLEQPIEKVATRNMFYDERGKHVRTKKEILDENGHVRKKCKIVPKGEVYERKIFTTKDERFKDERFLDEVKKSYTELINLYVLDDKQKLQVFDKKGVYLPTKKIGKNNPQEEQIKRNNEVRQQWNQTVDRALVSGVSEEKIMEVKQKEITDKLKQSVRRNGKQPTLFLKIIELAVSVLELLVRKVLDAVVKKPERPKMSEGVANYPRLQGIYDELNKRNWEIHTEQRQLNLLELSLSELKGVFKAKQRKEVQAQIEESKRSIANMTESLQYIARSHGYKTVQDFMVEYNAAKSENNTYEKELAEWKRKYGPKEELSGNDLIERMMEEWYRDHKQEYEEDRYIRRYRDRGTR
;
A
#
# COMPACT_ATOMS: atom_id res chain seq x y z
N MET A 1 -13.18 -21.94 5.88
CA MET A 1 -12.38 -20.88 6.53
C MET A 1 -12.56 -19.58 5.74
N PRO A 2 -12.63 -18.41 6.36
CA PRO A 2 -12.68 -17.18 5.61
C PRO A 2 -11.41 -17.00 4.79
N ILE A 3 -11.53 -16.55 3.55
CA ILE A 3 -10.39 -16.26 2.68
C ILE A 3 -9.68 -15.04 3.25
N VAL A 4 -8.49 -15.24 3.82
CA VAL A 4 -7.70 -14.15 4.37
C VAL A 4 -7.16 -13.32 3.21
N ARG A 5 -7.48 -12.03 3.19
CA ARG A 5 -7.03 -11.10 2.15
C ARG A 5 -5.57 -10.74 2.34
N ASN A 6 -4.85 -10.63 1.23
CA ASN A 6 -3.46 -10.16 1.28
C ASN A 6 -3.39 -8.64 1.34
N SER A 7 -2.46 -8.11 2.13
CA SER A 7 -2.12 -6.69 2.14
C SER A 7 -1.45 -6.30 0.82
N PHE A 8 -1.77 -5.11 0.32
CA PHE A 8 -1.12 -4.55 -0.86
C PHE A 8 -0.26 -3.36 -0.46
N ILE A 9 1.06 -3.58 -0.46
CA ILE A 9 2.05 -2.55 -0.19
C ILE A 9 3.12 -2.63 -1.27
N GLN A 10 3.31 -1.53 -1.99
CA GLN A 10 4.24 -1.45 -3.11
C GLN A 10 5.21 -0.29 -2.92
N MET A 11 6.48 -0.50 -3.27
CA MET A 11 7.50 0.55 -3.25
C MET A 11 7.94 0.91 -4.67
N SER A 12 8.11 2.20 -4.93
CA SER A 12 8.66 2.73 -6.17
C SER A 12 9.78 3.74 -5.92
N LYS A 13 10.70 3.84 -6.90
CA LYS A 13 11.80 4.81 -6.90
C LYS A 13 11.32 6.07 -7.62
N LEU A 14 11.53 7.24 -7.03
CA LEU A 14 11.15 8.53 -7.60
C LEU A 14 12.36 9.25 -8.16
N THR A 15 12.26 9.67 -9.40
CA THR A 15 13.29 10.47 -10.12
C THR A 15 12.91 11.95 -10.22
N ASN A 16 11.70 12.31 -9.77
CA ASN A 16 11.21 13.68 -9.64
C ASN A 16 10.30 13.76 -8.43
N VAL A 17 10.90 13.94 -7.25
CA VAL A 17 10.15 13.98 -5.99
C VAL A 17 9.21 15.18 -5.91
N ARG A 18 9.64 16.36 -6.38
CA ARG A 18 8.81 17.57 -6.35
C ARG A 18 7.55 17.43 -7.20
N GLY A 19 7.73 16.96 -8.43
CA GLY A 19 6.60 16.70 -9.34
C GLY A 19 5.64 15.66 -8.78
N ARG A 20 6.17 14.59 -8.15
CA ARG A 20 5.33 13.56 -7.54
C ARG A 20 4.56 14.07 -6.33
N ILE A 21 5.21 14.83 -5.44
CA ILE A 21 4.55 15.48 -4.30
C ILE A 21 3.44 16.41 -4.78
N SER A 22 3.73 17.28 -5.75
CA SER A 22 2.71 18.17 -6.34
C SER A 22 1.53 17.41 -6.93
N TYR A 23 1.78 16.23 -7.54
CA TYR A 23 0.75 15.40 -8.11
C TYR A 23 -0.17 14.78 -7.05
N ILE A 24 0.39 14.13 -6.02
CA ILE A 24 -0.40 13.44 -5.01
C ILE A 24 -1.16 14.39 -4.07
N SER A 25 -0.69 15.63 -3.94
CA SER A 25 -1.28 16.65 -3.04
C SER A 25 -2.16 17.67 -3.74
N SER A 26 -2.52 17.48 -5.01
CA SER A 26 -3.32 18.43 -5.78
C SER A 26 -4.78 17.98 -5.89
N HIS A 27 -5.71 18.71 -5.29
CA HIS A 27 -7.15 18.47 -5.44
C HIS A 27 -7.62 18.59 -6.91
N ALA A 28 -6.97 19.43 -7.71
CA ALA A 28 -7.29 19.56 -9.15
C ALA A 28 -6.92 18.31 -9.97
N ARG A 29 -5.95 17.51 -9.50
CA ARG A 29 -5.47 16.30 -10.18
C ARG A 29 -5.96 15.00 -9.56
N GLN A 30 -6.43 15.07 -8.31
CA GLN A 30 -6.89 13.94 -7.50
C GLN A 30 -8.32 14.22 -7.02
N GLU A 31 -9.30 13.67 -7.71
CA GLU A 31 -10.72 13.92 -7.41
C GLU A 31 -11.14 13.49 -5.99
N ASN A 32 -10.49 12.46 -5.45
CA ASN A 32 -10.80 11.88 -4.15
C ASN A 32 -9.59 11.97 -3.19
N LEU A 33 -8.99 13.15 -3.09
CA LEU A 33 -7.96 13.44 -2.09
C LEU A 33 -8.65 13.85 -0.78
N TYR A 34 -8.43 13.08 0.28
CA TYR A 34 -9.06 13.29 1.59
C TYR A 34 -8.18 14.01 2.60
N ALA A 35 -6.90 13.71 2.60
CA ALA A 35 -5.94 14.29 3.54
C ALA A 35 -4.53 14.33 2.96
N ILE A 36 -3.74 15.28 3.47
CA ILE A 36 -2.29 15.40 3.23
C ILE A 36 -1.65 15.57 4.60
N TYR A 37 -0.54 14.87 4.83
CA TYR A 37 0.27 15.04 6.04
C TYR A 37 1.75 15.03 5.68
N GLU A 38 2.50 16.00 6.20
CA GLU A 38 3.93 16.15 5.96
C GLU A 38 4.68 16.39 7.28
N THR A 39 5.81 15.72 7.44
CA THR A 39 6.66 15.87 8.63
C THR A 39 7.62 17.04 8.50
N VAL A 40 7.84 17.53 7.28
CA VAL A 40 8.69 18.69 6.94
C VAL A 40 8.12 19.45 5.76
N GLY A 41 8.40 20.74 5.69
CA GLY A 41 7.92 21.60 4.61
C GLY A 41 8.55 21.32 3.25
N ARG A 42 7.94 21.88 2.20
CA ARG A 42 8.30 21.66 0.79
C ARG A 42 9.74 22.01 0.43
N VAL A 43 10.35 22.95 1.16
CA VAL A 43 11.76 23.37 0.95
C VAL A 43 12.72 22.20 1.17
N PHE A 44 12.46 21.34 2.17
CA PHE A 44 13.24 20.13 2.42
C PHE A 44 13.33 19.26 1.17
N TRP A 45 12.22 18.96 0.53
CA TRP A 45 12.15 18.10 -0.65
C TRP A 45 12.87 18.70 -1.86
N SER A 46 12.83 20.02 -1.99
CA SER A 46 13.55 20.75 -3.03
C SER A 46 15.07 20.66 -2.83
N ASN A 47 15.53 20.85 -1.60
CA ASN A 47 16.93 20.72 -1.23
C ASN A 47 17.43 19.27 -1.35
N LEU A 48 16.59 18.30 -0.93
CA LEU A 48 16.89 16.87 -1.07
C LEU A 48 17.07 16.47 -2.54
N ALA A 49 16.16 16.90 -3.42
CA ALA A 49 16.27 16.66 -4.87
C ALA A 49 17.56 17.22 -5.43
N LYS A 50 17.88 18.49 -5.09
CA LYS A 50 19.11 19.14 -5.52
C LYS A 50 20.35 18.40 -5.05
N CYS A 51 20.42 18.05 -3.77
CA CYS A 51 21.52 17.28 -3.19
C CYS A 51 21.74 15.94 -3.91
N ASN A 52 20.66 15.17 -4.12
CA ASN A 52 20.72 13.89 -4.82
C ASN A 52 21.19 14.04 -6.27
N GLN A 53 20.71 15.04 -7.00
CA GLN A 53 21.10 15.32 -8.39
C GLN A 53 22.58 15.73 -8.48
N GLU A 54 23.06 16.54 -7.56
CA GLU A 54 24.47 16.96 -7.52
C GLU A 54 25.41 15.79 -7.24
N GLU A 55 25.08 14.95 -6.25
CA GLU A 55 25.89 13.77 -5.94
C GLU A 55 25.83 12.74 -7.07
N PHE A 56 24.66 12.56 -7.69
CA PHE A 56 24.52 11.66 -8.83
C PHE A 56 25.38 12.09 -10.02
N LYS A 57 25.41 13.40 -10.33
CA LYS A 57 26.29 13.96 -11.38
C LYS A 57 27.77 13.74 -11.04
N LYS A 58 28.17 13.96 -9.78
CA LYS A 58 29.55 13.76 -9.32
C LYS A 58 29.99 12.27 -9.39
N SER A 59 29.07 11.33 -9.21
CA SER A 59 29.37 9.89 -9.23
C SER A 59 29.68 9.34 -10.62
N GLY A 60 29.31 10.06 -11.69
CA GLY A 60 29.48 9.58 -13.07
C GLY A 60 28.61 8.36 -13.42
N THR A 61 27.69 7.96 -12.55
CA THR A 61 26.84 6.79 -12.75
C THR A 61 25.83 7.05 -13.89
N SER A 62 25.68 6.08 -14.79
CA SER A 62 24.66 6.12 -15.84
C SER A 62 23.25 5.85 -15.28
N GLY A 63 22.20 6.37 -15.95
CA GLY A 63 20.81 6.12 -15.61
C GLY A 63 20.10 7.33 -14.99
N LYS A 64 19.08 7.09 -14.16
CA LYS A 64 18.27 8.14 -13.54
C LYS A 64 18.58 8.29 -12.07
N CYS A 65 18.76 9.52 -11.62
CA CYS A 65 18.94 9.82 -10.21
C CYS A 65 17.67 9.43 -9.42
N ILE A 66 17.83 8.68 -8.33
CA ILE A 66 16.75 8.43 -7.37
C ILE A 66 16.76 9.54 -6.33
N GLU A 67 15.71 10.35 -6.29
CA GLU A 67 15.58 11.48 -5.37
C GLU A 67 14.91 11.11 -4.05
N ALA A 68 13.93 10.19 -4.11
CA ALA A 68 13.18 9.68 -2.98
C ALA A 68 12.53 8.33 -3.33
N ARG A 69 11.82 7.72 -2.37
CA ARG A 69 10.98 6.54 -2.61
C ARG A 69 9.54 6.80 -2.21
N GLU A 70 8.64 6.01 -2.77
CA GLU A 70 7.22 6.08 -2.49
C GLU A 70 6.69 4.69 -2.14
N LEU A 71 5.94 4.61 -1.05
CA LEU A 71 5.09 3.47 -0.73
C LEU A 71 3.67 3.78 -1.17
N ILE A 72 3.00 2.79 -1.75
CA ILE A 72 1.55 2.79 -1.96
C ILE A 72 1.00 1.72 -1.05
N ILE A 73 0.15 2.09 -0.10
CA ILE A 73 -0.41 1.23 0.93
C ILE A 73 -1.92 1.21 0.74
N ALA A 74 -2.48 0.08 0.30
CA ALA A 74 -3.92 -0.09 0.23
C ALA A 74 -4.49 -0.37 1.63
N LEU A 75 -5.60 0.27 1.92
CA LEU A 75 -6.30 0.14 3.19
C LEU A 75 -7.57 -0.71 3.02
N PRO A 76 -7.96 -1.48 4.04
CA PRO A 76 -9.28 -2.10 4.09
C PRO A 76 -10.39 -1.06 4.05
N GLU A 77 -11.58 -1.48 3.58
CA GLU A 77 -12.74 -0.59 3.46
C GLU A 77 -13.19 -0.02 4.81
N SER A 78 -13.01 -0.76 5.90
CA SER A 78 -13.30 -0.31 7.27
C SER A 78 -12.51 0.94 7.69
N PHE A 79 -11.41 1.27 7.01
CA PHE A 79 -10.66 2.49 7.28
C PHE A 79 -11.33 3.77 6.76
N VAL A 80 -12.37 3.64 5.93
CA VAL A 80 -13.17 4.79 5.46
C VAL A 80 -13.97 5.41 6.61
N ASP A 81 -14.30 4.63 7.62
CA ASP A 81 -15.07 5.06 8.79
C ASP A 81 -14.23 5.90 9.78
N TYR A 82 -12.91 5.91 9.62
CA TYR A 82 -12.02 6.70 10.46
C TYR A 82 -11.71 8.08 9.85
N PRO A 83 -11.46 9.11 10.68
CA PRO A 83 -11.09 10.43 10.19
C PRO A 83 -9.83 10.38 9.30
N PRO A 84 -9.88 10.82 8.03
CA PRO A 84 -8.78 10.69 7.07
C PRO A 84 -7.45 11.29 7.54
N SER A 85 -7.49 12.41 8.26
CA SER A 85 -6.30 13.06 8.80
C SER A 85 -5.61 12.22 9.88
N MET A 86 -6.41 11.55 10.73
CA MET A 86 -5.88 10.66 11.78
C MET A 86 -5.26 9.41 11.17
N VAL A 87 -5.96 8.78 10.20
CA VAL A 87 -5.42 7.63 9.46
C VAL A 87 -4.07 7.98 8.86
N LEU A 88 -4.01 9.09 8.13
CA LEU A 88 -2.80 9.47 7.42
C LEU A 88 -1.64 9.79 8.36
N ARG A 89 -1.93 10.52 9.45
CA ARG A 89 -0.95 10.82 10.50
C ARG A 89 -0.40 9.55 11.13
N LEU A 90 -1.28 8.61 11.49
CA LEU A 90 -0.90 7.32 12.06
C LEU A 90 0.14 6.58 11.19
N PHE A 91 -0.11 6.48 9.89
CA PHE A 91 0.76 5.77 8.96
C PHE A 91 2.09 6.48 8.72
N VAL A 92 2.08 7.81 8.66
CA VAL A 92 3.31 8.60 8.46
C VAL A 92 4.18 8.57 9.71
N GLU A 93 3.61 8.77 10.89
CA GLU A 93 4.35 8.72 12.16
C GLU A 93 4.90 7.32 12.43
N HIS A 94 4.15 6.26 12.07
CA HIS A 94 4.66 4.90 12.12
C HIS A 94 5.95 4.74 11.29
N PHE A 95 5.98 5.25 10.07
CA PHE A 95 7.17 5.19 9.23
C PHE A 95 8.32 6.02 9.82
N LYS A 96 8.04 7.27 10.21
CA LYS A 96 9.04 8.17 10.77
C LYS A 96 9.66 7.60 12.06
N ASN A 97 8.85 7.03 12.93
CA ASN A 97 9.33 6.46 14.21
C ASN A 97 10.21 5.21 13.98
N ASN A 98 9.85 4.36 13.02
CA ASN A 98 10.60 3.13 12.76
C ASN A 98 11.90 3.37 11.98
N TYR A 99 11.91 4.37 11.09
CA TYR A 99 13.02 4.58 10.15
C TYR A 99 13.76 5.90 10.32
N GLY A 100 13.22 6.83 11.10
CA GLY A 100 13.85 8.12 11.44
C GLY A 100 14.07 9.02 10.24
N THR A 101 13.20 8.98 9.23
CA THR A 101 13.34 9.80 8.02
C THR A 101 12.07 10.60 7.75
N GLU A 102 12.24 11.72 7.03
CA GLU A 102 11.14 12.63 6.74
C GLU A 102 10.23 12.08 5.66
N CYS A 103 8.93 12.35 5.84
CA CYS A 103 7.87 11.83 5.00
C CYS A 103 6.87 12.91 4.61
N ILE A 104 6.23 12.68 3.47
CA ILE A 104 4.99 13.33 3.07
C ILE A 104 4.06 12.28 2.50
N ALA A 105 2.80 12.35 2.87
CA ALA A 105 1.82 11.41 2.38
C ALA A 105 0.50 12.08 1.99
N ALA A 106 -0.27 11.37 1.17
CA ALA A 106 -1.60 11.76 0.75
C ALA A 106 -2.51 10.53 0.75
N LEU A 107 -3.74 10.69 1.21
CA LEU A 107 -4.76 9.67 1.31
C LEU A 107 -5.81 9.87 0.22
N HIS A 108 -6.02 8.85 -0.58
CA HIS A 108 -6.85 8.89 -1.77
C HIS A 108 -7.85 7.75 -1.85
N HIS A 109 -8.96 8.00 -2.55
CA HIS A 109 -9.70 6.95 -3.24
C HIS A 109 -9.43 7.00 -4.75
N ASN A 110 -9.57 5.84 -5.41
CA ASN A 110 -9.71 5.86 -6.87
C ASN A 110 -11.07 6.47 -7.27
N LYS A 111 -11.25 6.80 -8.55
CA LYS A 111 -12.50 7.40 -9.07
C LYS A 111 -13.77 6.62 -8.72
N ARG A 112 -13.68 5.30 -8.68
CA ARG A 112 -14.81 4.39 -8.37
C ARG A 112 -15.00 4.13 -6.88
N LYS A 113 -14.20 4.73 -6.02
CA LYS A 113 -14.18 4.52 -4.56
C LYS A 113 -14.05 3.04 -4.15
N THR A 114 -13.33 2.24 -4.95
CA THR A 114 -13.07 0.81 -4.69
C THR A 114 -11.66 0.54 -4.16
N ASN A 115 -10.81 1.57 -4.07
CA ASN A 115 -9.43 1.43 -3.63
C ASN A 115 -9.02 2.63 -2.79
N TYR A 116 -9.13 2.48 -1.48
CA TYR A 116 -8.67 3.44 -0.49
C TYR A 116 -7.19 3.19 -0.20
N HIS A 117 -6.33 4.19 -0.40
CA HIS A 117 -4.89 3.97 -0.31
C HIS A 117 -4.11 5.23 0.05
N ILE A 118 -2.96 5.00 0.64
CA ILE A 118 -2.00 6.04 1.01
C ILE A 118 -0.84 6.02 0.01
N HIS A 119 -0.48 7.20 -0.49
CA HIS A 119 0.81 7.49 -1.08
C HIS A 119 1.72 8.08 -0.01
N LEU A 120 2.78 7.37 0.39
CA LEU A 120 3.75 7.83 1.37
C LEU A 120 5.11 7.96 0.69
N ILE A 121 5.58 9.20 0.53
CA ILE A 121 6.91 9.52 0.00
C ILE A 121 7.86 9.73 1.17
N PHE A 122 9.03 9.12 1.12
CA PHE A 122 10.05 9.23 2.16
C PHE A 122 11.44 9.50 1.58
N SER A 123 12.27 10.15 2.40
CA SER A 123 13.65 10.46 2.07
C SER A 123 14.57 9.27 2.38
N GLU A 124 15.57 9.02 1.52
CA GLU A 124 16.66 8.09 1.83
C GLU A 124 17.76 8.76 2.68
N ARG A 125 17.61 10.05 3.02
CA ARG A 125 18.59 10.84 3.78
C ARG A 125 17.92 11.56 4.92
N ARG A 126 18.70 11.86 5.94
CA ARG A 126 18.28 12.71 7.07
C ARG A 126 18.91 14.09 6.92
N LEU A 127 18.22 15.10 7.44
CA LEU A 127 18.82 16.41 7.62
C LEU A 127 19.87 16.32 8.73
N LEU A 128 21.01 16.94 8.52
CA LEU A 128 22.03 17.05 9.54
C LEU A 128 21.61 18.15 10.53
N GLU A 129 21.85 17.93 11.82
CA GLU A 129 21.62 18.94 12.87
C GLU A 129 22.43 20.19 12.61
N GLN A 130 23.67 20.02 12.17
CA GLN A 130 24.53 21.08 11.72
C GLN A 130 25.09 20.76 10.36
N PRO A 131 25.10 21.72 9.41
CA PRO A 131 25.73 21.52 8.13
C PRO A 131 27.21 21.22 8.26
N ILE A 132 27.69 20.23 7.50
CA ILE A 132 29.12 19.95 7.40
C ILE A 132 29.69 20.83 6.29
N GLU A 133 30.55 21.75 6.68
CA GLU A 133 31.19 22.67 5.75
C GLU A 133 32.67 22.31 5.57
N LYS A 134 33.10 22.30 4.30
CA LYS A 134 34.51 22.17 3.96
C LYS A 134 35.05 23.51 3.55
N VAL A 135 36.03 23.99 4.30
CA VAL A 135 36.72 25.25 4.08
C VAL A 135 37.97 25.02 3.28
N ALA A 136 38.23 25.85 2.30
CA ALA A 136 39.42 25.80 1.47
C ALA A 136 40.68 26.13 2.29
N THR A 137 41.58 25.19 2.45
CA THR A 137 42.87 25.40 3.13
C THR A 137 43.89 26.14 2.26
N ARG A 138 43.63 26.24 0.96
CA ARG A 138 44.38 26.98 -0.07
C ARG A 138 43.43 27.46 -1.14
N ASN A 139 43.86 28.34 -2.04
CA ASN A 139 43.07 28.68 -3.20
C ASN A 139 42.79 27.46 -4.05
N MET A 140 41.52 27.23 -4.38
CA MET A 140 41.08 26.12 -5.20
C MET A 140 40.52 26.64 -6.54
N PHE A 141 40.82 25.92 -7.61
CA PHE A 141 40.49 26.33 -8.98
C PHE A 141 39.60 25.27 -9.60
N TYR A 142 38.57 25.69 -10.29
CA TYR A 142 37.61 24.79 -10.94
C TYR A 142 37.43 25.21 -12.40
N ASP A 143 37.48 24.24 -13.30
CA ASP A 143 37.27 24.45 -14.73
C ASP A 143 35.80 24.70 -15.06
N GLU A 144 35.48 24.92 -16.33
CA GLU A 144 34.14 25.19 -16.86
C GLU A 144 33.14 24.07 -16.59
N ARG A 145 33.62 22.83 -16.34
CA ARG A 145 32.83 21.66 -16.00
C ARG A 145 32.65 21.48 -14.48
N GLY A 146 33.26 22.40 -13.69
CA GLY A 146 33.24 22.30 -12.22
C GLY A 146 34.24 21.26 -11.66
N LYS A 147 35.18 20.78 -12.47
CA LYS A 147 36.25 19.86 -12.04
C LYS A 147 37.38 20.68 -11.41
N HIS A 148 37.84 20.21 -10.24
CA HIS A 148 39.00 20.80 -9.57
C HIS A 148 40.26 20.60 -10.40
N VAL A 149 40.98 21.70 -10.63
CA VAL A 149 42.31 21.73 -11.32
C VAL A 149 43.38 22.23 -10.39
N ARG A 150 44.63 21.90 -10.69
CA ARG A 150 45.75 22.11 -9.78
C ARG A 150 46.20 23.55 -9.68
N THR A 151 46.21 24.26 -10.81
CA THR A 151 46.82 25.56 -10.92
C THR A 151 45.85 26.60 -11.49
N LYS A 152 46.05 27.89 -11.13
CA LYS A 152 45.28 29.00 -11.66
C LYS A 152 45.46 29.09 -13.20
N LYS A 153 46.63 28.73 -13.74
CA LYS A 153 46.90 28.80 -15.19
C LYS A 153 45.94 27.98 -16.04
N GLU A 154 45.44 26.86 -15.51
CA GLU A 154 44.51 25.95 -16.20
C GLU A 154 43.11 26.52 -16.41
N ILE A 155 42.77 27.63 -15.73
CA ILE A 155 41.47 28.29 -15.82
C ILE A 155 41.56 29.70 -16.47
N LEU A 156 42.75 30.11 -16.92
CA LEU A 156 42.97 31.40 -17.59
C LEU A 156 42.81 31.22 -19.10
N ASP A 157 42.45 32.34 -19.77
CA ASP A 157 42.51 32.50 -21.22
C ASP A 157 43.90 33.00 -21.64
N GLU A 158 44.08 33.22 -22.96
CA GLU A 158 45.35 33.72 -23.54
C GLU A 158 45.74 35.12 -23.04
N ASN A 159 44.77 35.89 -22.56
CA ASN A 159 44.93 37.23 -22.01
C ASN A 159 45.13 37.25 -20.49
N GLY A 160 45.22 36.07 -19.84
CA GLY A 160 45.39 35.96 -18.39
C GLY A 160 44.14 36.19 -17.56
N HIS A 161 42.94 36.26 -18.17
CA HIS A 161 41.66 36.42 -17.47
C HIS A 161 41.04 35.01 -17.19
N VAL A 162 40.24 34.96 -16.10
CA VAL A 162 39.54 33.71 -15.76
C VAL A 162 38.46 33.45 -16.81
N ARG A 163 38.50 32.25 -17.43
CA ARG A 163 37.52 31.85 -18.44
C ARG A 163 36.09 31.79 -17.86
N LYS A 164 35.11 32.13 -18.72
CA LYS A 164 33.68 32.02 -18.33
C LYS A 164 33.36 30.66 -17.76
N LYS A 165 32.59 30.63 -16.65
CA LYS A 165 32.19 29.44 -15.88
C LYS A 165 33.29 28.78 -15.05
N CYS A 166 34.56 29.15 -15.14
CA CYS A 166 35.56 28.75 -14.19
C CYS A 166 35.36 29.46 -12.84
N LYS A 167 35.72 28.80 -11.74
CA LYS A 167 35.53 29.34 -10.39
C LYS A 167 36.85 29.27 -9.61
N ILE A 168 37.12 30.32 -8.87
CA ILE A 168 38.16 30.36 -7.85
C ILE A 168 37.47 30.39 -6.49
N VAL A 169 37.91 29.53 -5.60
CA VAL A 169 37.52 29.53 -4.20
C VAL A 169 38.76 29.93 -3.39
N PRO A 170 38.74 31.13 -2.78
CA PRO A 170 39.86 31.58 -1.96
C PRO A 170 40.05 30.70 -0.72
N LYS A 171 41.29 30.73 -0.19
CA LYS A 171 41.59 30.13 1.12
C LYS A 171 40.67 30.77 2.19
N GLY A 172 40.08 29.92 3.02
CA GLY A 172 39.17 30.36 4.08
C GLY A 172 37.69 30.36 3.67
N GLU A 173 37.37 30.22 2.38
CA GLU A 173 35.97 30.15 1.94
C GLU A 173 35.44 28.72 1.96
N VAL A 174 34.11 28.60 2.19
CA VAL A 174 33.39 27.32 2.15
C VAL A 174 33.18 26.91 0.70
N TYR A 175 33.73 25.76 0.30
CA TYR A 175 33.60 25.24 -1.08
C TYR A 175 32.62 24.09 -1.21
N GLU A 176 32.29 23.41 -0.13
CA GLU A 176 31.28 22.34 -0.08
C GLU A 176 30.51 22.45 1.24
N ARG A 177 29.20 22.42 1.13
CA ARG A 177 28.30 22.41 2.28
C ARG A 177 27.33 21.26 2.15
N LYS A 178 27.42 20.32 3.09
CA LYS A 178 26.52 19.17 3.17
C LYS A 178 25.47 19.45 4.25
N ILE A 179 24.23 19.39 3.86
CA ILE A 179 23.07 19.56 4.78
C ILE A 179 22.32 18.25 5.01
N PHE A 180 22.64 17.19 4.23
CA PHE A 180 22.06 15.86 4.36
C PHE A 180 23.11 14.82 4.64
N THR A 181 22.70 13.74 5.31
CA THR A 181 23.51 12.51 5.43
C THR A 181 23.70 11.85 4.06
N THR A 182 24.58 10.85 3.98
CA THR A 182 24.57 9.90 2.86
C THR A 182 23.25 9.14 2.81
N LYS A 183 22.94 8.53 1.66
CA LYS A 183 21.76 7.67 1.54
C LYS A 183 21.89 6.48 2.48
N ASP A 184 20.83 6.20 3.21
CA ASP A 184 20.77 5.04 4.10
C ASP A 184 20.63 3.76 3.26
N GLU A 185 21.62 2.87 3.42
CA GLU A 185 21.69 1.62 2.65
C GLU A 185 20.55 0.66 2.95
N ARG A 186 19.89 0.77 4.12
CA ARG A 186 18.70 -0.03 4.45
C ARG A 186 17.64 0.04 3.35
N PHE A 187 17.42 1.21 2.78
CA PHE A 187 16.40 1.42 1.75
C PHE A 187 16.74 0.77 0.40
N LYS A 188 17.95 0.28 0.22
CA LYS A 188 18.40 -0.48 -0.95
C LYS A 188 18.31 -1.98 -0.75
N ASP A 189 18.27 -2.45 0.51
CA ASP A 189 18.16 -3.87 0.86
C ASP A 189 16.81 -4.43 0.38
N GLU A 190 16.83 -5.61 -0.21
CA GLU A 190 15.61 -6.30 -0.66
C GLU A 190 14.69 -6.67 0.52
N ARG A 191 15.26 -6.92 1.70
CA ARG A 191 14.52 -7.24 2.93
C ARG A 191 13.71 -6.06 3.46
N PHE A 192 14.15 -4.82 3.21
CA PHE A 192 13.45 -3.62 3.66
C PHE A 192 11.97 -3.60 3.24
N LEU A 193 11.68 -3.93 1.98
CA LEU A 193 10.28 -3.96 1.53
C LEU A 193 9.46 -5.04 2.22
N ASP A 194 10.06 -6.19 2.51
CA ASP A 194 9.35 -7.29 3.20
C ASP A 194 9.11 -6.92 4.69
N GLU A 195 10.06 -6.24 5.34
CA GLU A 195 9.89 -5.67 6.69
C GLU A 195 8.78 -4.60 6.73
N VAL A 196 8.79 -3.68 5.77
CA VAL A 196 7.74 -2.64 5.63
C VAL A 196 6.37 -3.27 5.44
N LYS A 197 6.25 -4.29 4.58
CA LYS A 197 4.98 -5.00 4.37
C LYS A 197 4.48 -5.63 5.67
N LYS A 198 5.35 -6.31 6.40
CA LYS A 198 5.01 -6.92 7.68
C LYS A 198 4.55 -5.86 8.67
N SER A 199 5.35 -4.83 8.89
CA SER A 199 5.08 -3.76 9.86
C SER A 199 3.76 -3.03 9.58
N TYR A 200 3.48 -2.66 8.32
CA TYR A 200 2.21 -2.00 7.98
C TYR A 200 1.02 -2.95 7.98
N THR A 201 1.20 -4.22 7.65
CA THR A 201 0.13 -5.21 7.76
C THR A 201 -0.27 -5.41 9.22
N GLU A 202 0.71 -5.49 10.11
CA GLU A 202 0.48 -5.53 11.56
C GLU A 202 -0.22 -4.26 12.05
N LEU A 203 0.23 -3.07 11.62
CA LEU A 203 -0.41 -1.80 11.94
C LEU A 203 -1.87 -1.77 11.48
N ILE A 204 -2.15 -2.14 10.24
CA ILE A 204 -3.52 -2.21 9.71
C ILE A 204 -4.38 -3.14 10.57
N ASN A 205 -3.86 -4.32 10.89
CA ASN A 205 -4.59 -5.33 11.65
C ASN A 205 -4.91 -4.91 13.10
N LEU A 206 -4.14 -3.99 13.69
CA LEU A 206 -4.47 -3.43 15.00
C LEU A 206 -5.78 -2.63 14.99
N TYR A 207 -6.10 -1.98 13.85
CA TYR A 207 -7.29 -1.16 13.68
C TYR A 207 -8.46 -1.89 13.02
N VAL A 208 -8.30 -3.16 12.66
CA VAL A 208 -9.38 -4.01 12.16
C VAL A 208 -9.96 -4.82 13.31
N LEU A 209 -11.20 -4.54 13.65
CA LEU A 209 -11.89 -5.19 14.78
C LEU A 209 -12.23 -6.65 14.48
N ASP A 210 -12.63 -6.94 13.25
CA ASP A 210 -13.02 -8.29 12.83
C ASP A 210 -11.80 -9.11 12.40
N ASP A 211 -11.45 -10.14 13.16
CA ASP A 211 -10.33 -11.03 12.86
C ASP A 211 -10.41 -11.65 11.45
N LYS A 212 -11.62 -11.85 10.91
CA LYS A 212 -11.81 -12.40 9.55
C LYS A 212 -11.47 -11.37 8.44
N GLN A 213 -11.42 -10.09 8.77
CA GLN A 213 -11.03 -9.03 7.84
C GLN A 213 -9.56 -8.65 7.96
N LYS A 214 -8.83 -9.23 8.90
CA LYS A 214 -7.38 -9.02 9.03
C LYS A 214 -6.67 -9.44 7.76
N LEU A 215 -5.63 -8.69 7.44
CA LEU A 215 -4.79 -8.91 6.28
C LEU A 215 -3.58 -9.77 6.65
N GLN A 216 -3.05 -10.47 5.66
CA GLN A 216 -1.76 -11.13 5.77
C GLN A 216 -0.80 -10.64 4.70
N VAL A 217 0.51 -10.75 4.95
CA VAL A 217 1.50 -10.55 3.90
C VAL A 217 1.40 -11.70 2.90
N PHE A 218 1.43 -11.38 1.61
CA PHE A 218 1.33 -12.38 0.55
C PHE A 218 2.36 -13.51 0.74
N ASP A 219 1.88 -14.72 0.95
CA ASP A 219 2.74 -15.90 1.00
C ASP A 219 3.04 -16.41 -0.42
N LYS A 220 4.30 -16.28 -0.83
CA LYS A 220 4.77 -16.80 -2.12
C LYS A 220 4.67 -18.33 -2.22
N LYS A 221 4.62 -19.03 -1.08
CA LYS A 221 4.47 -20.47 -1.01
C LYS A 221 3.01 -20.94 -0.94
N GLY A 222 2.06 -20.07 -0.58
CA GLY A 222 0.63 -20.35 -0.50
C GLY A 222 -0.03 -20.68 -1.85
N VAL A 223 -1.34 -20.86 -1.86
CA VAL A 223 -2.12 -21.29 -3.05
C VAL A 223 -2.05 -20.32 -4.23
N TYR A 224 -1.87 -19.02 -3.97
CA TYR A 224 -1.87 -17.99 -5.00
C TYR A 224 -0.54 -17.89 -5.75
N LEU A 225 -0.59 -17.38 -6.99
CA LEU A 225 0.59 -17.05 -7.78
C LEU A 225 0.84 -15.54 -7.77
N PRO A 226 2.09 -15.09 -7.49
CA PRO A 226 2.41 -13.67 -7.49
C PRO A 226 2.42 -13.11 -8.92
N THR A 227 1.85 -11.92 -9.13
CA THR A 227 1.97 -11.17 -10.38
C THR A 227 3.26 -10.34 -10.40
N LYS A 228 3.76 -10.02 -11.59
CA LYS A 228 4.93 -9.16 -11.78
C LYS A 228 4.51 -7.74 -12.07
N LYS A 229 5.19 -6.76 -11.46
CA LYS A 229 5.00 -5.35 -11.79
C LYS A 229 5.50 -5.07 -13.21
N ILE A 230 4.67 -4.36 -13.98
CA ILE A 230 5.06 -3.83 -15.28
C ILE A 230 5.78 -2.51 -15.06
N GLY A 231 7.08 -2.46 -15.38
CA GLY A 231 7.86 -1.23 -15.33
C GLY A 231 7.48 -0.31 -16.50
N LYS A 232 7.52 1.00 -16.28
CA LYS A 232 7.28 1.98 -17.33
C LYS A 232 8.32 1.80 -18.46
N ASN A 233 7.86 1.70 -19.71
CA ASN A 233 8.70 1.47 -20.89
C ASN A 233 9.55 0.17 -20.83
N ASN A 234 9.00 -0.88 -20.23
CA ASN A 234 9.67 -2.18 -20.21
C ASN A 234 9.53 -2.85 -21.59
N PRO A 235 10.62 -3.23 -22.27
CA PRO A 235 10.55 -3.91 -23.57
C PRO A 235 9.83 -5.26 -23.55
N GLN A 236 9.66 -5.84 -22.35
CA GLN A 236 8.93 -7.10 -22.14
C GLN A 236 7.51 -6.88 -21.58
N GLU A 237 6.94 -5.68 -21.74
CA GLU A 237 5.65 -5.32 -21.18
C GLU A 237 4.55 -6.29 -21.55
N GLU A 238 4.39 -6.60 -22.84
CA GLU A 238 3.35 -7.52 -23.34
C GLU A 238 3.54 -8.94 -22.78
N GLN A 239 4.76 -9.41 -22.71
CA GLN A 239 5.06 -10.74 -22.15
C GLN A 239 4.72 -10.80 -20.66
N ILE A 240 5.00 -9.72 -19.91
CA ILE A 240 4.65 -9.63 -18.47
C ILE A 240 3.14 -9.55 -18.31
N LYS A 241 2.41 -8.81 -19.17
CA LYS A 241 0.95 -8.75 -19.17
C LYS A 241 0.34 -10.13 -19.34
N ARG A 242 0.68 -10.84 -20.40
CA ARG A 242 0.21 -12.23 -20.64
C ARG A 242 0.51 -13.16 -19.47
N ASN A 243 1.73 -13.08 -18.93
CA ASN A 243 2.09 -13.85 -17.74
C ASN A 243 1.21 -13.52 -16.53
N ASN A 244 0.87 -12.25 -16.34
CA ASN A 244 0.03 -11.81 -15.24
C ASN A 244 -1.43 -12.24 -15.42
N GLU A 245 -1.96 -12.19 -16.65
CA GLU A 245 -3.31 -12.64 -16.97
C GLU A 245 -3.51 -14.11 -16.60
N VAL A 246 -2.60 -15.00 -17.02
CA VAL A 246 -2.69 -16.42 -16.69
C VAL A 246 -2.55 -16.67 -15.17
N ARG A 247 -1.70 -15.90 -14.47
CA ARG A 247 -1.59 -15.98 -13.02
C ARG A 247 -2.84 -15.47 -12.30
N GLN A 248 -3.47 -14.42 -12.83
CA GLN A 248 -4.73 -13.90 -12.33
C GLN A 248 -5.87 -14.91 -12.55
N GLN A 249 -5.92 -15.58 -13.70
CA GLN A 249 -6.88 -16.66 -13.94
C GLN A 249 -6.74 -17.78 -12.93
N TRP A 250 -5.50 -18.22 -12.64
CA TRP A 250 -5.25 -19.18 -11.57
C TRP A 250 -5.78 -18.66 -10.22
N ASN A 251 -5.42 -17.44 -9.84
CA ASN A 251 -5.84 -16.86 -8.56
C ASN A 251 -7.37 -16.73 -8.44
N GLN A 252 -8.04 -16.29 -9.50
CA GLN A 252 -9.51 -16.23 -9.55
C GLN A 252 -10.15 -17.62 -9.45
N THR A 253 -9.51 -18.64 -10.05
CA THR A 253 -10.00 -20.03 -9.94
C THR A 253 -9.77 -20.59 -8.54
N VAL A 254 -8.67 -20.22 -7.89
CA VAL A 254 -8.44 -20.50 -6.46
C VAL A 254 -9.53 -19.88 -5.60
N ASP A 255 -9.87 -18.61 -5.80
CA ASP A 255 -10.94 -17.94 -5.06
C ASP A 255 -12.28 -18.67 -5.24
N ARG A 256 -12.62 -19.05 -6.48
CA ARG A 256 -13.83 -19.83 -6.78
C ARG A 256 -13.81 -21.20 -6.12
N ALA A 257 -12.66 -21.87 -6.13
CA ALA A 257 -12.50 -23.18 -5.51
C ALA A 257 -12.72 -23.13 -3.99
N LEU A 258 -12.10 -22.17 -3.32
CA LEU A 258 -12.27 -21.94 -1.88
C LEU A 258 -13.72 -21.64 -1.50
N VAL A 259 -14.37 -20.74 -2.26
CA VAL A 259 -15.80 -20.38 -2.06
C VAL A 259 -16.70 -21.58 -2.31
N SER A 260 -16.35 -22.48 -3.26
CA SER A 260 -17.09 -23.68 -3.57
C SER A 260 -16.84 -24.83 -2.57
N GLY A 261 -16.00 -24.64 -1.55
CA GLY A 261 -15.72 -25.65 -0.51
C GLY A 261 -14.57 -26.61 -0.83
N VAL A 262 -13.76 -26.32 -1.85
CA VAL A 262 -12.50 -27.06 -2.06
C VAL A 262 -11.50 -26.65 -1.00
N SER A 263 -10.90 -27.59 -0.27
CA SER A 263 -9.94 -27.26 0.79
C SER A 263 -8.63 -26.70 0.22
N GLU A 264 -7.97 -25.85 1.01
CA GLU A 264 -6.70 -25.24 0.63
C GLU A 264 -5.62 -26.27 0.36
N GLU A 265 -5.59 -27.37 1.12
CA GLU A 265 -4.66 -28.49 0.93
C GLU A 265 -4.78 -29.11 -0.47
N LYS A 266 -6.02 -29.32 -0.94
CA LYS A 266 -6.27 -29.87 -2.29
C LYS A 266 -5.81 -28.91 -3.39
N ILE A 267 -6.02 -27.59 -3.17
CA ILE A 267 -5.54 -26.57 -4.11
C ILE A 267 -4.02 -26.54 -4.13
N MET A 268 -3.37 -26.65 -2.96
CA MET A 268 -1.92 -26.74 -2.85
C MET A 268 -1.37 -27.98 -3.53
N GLU A 269 -2.04 -29.13 -3.39
CA GLU A 269 -1.65 -30.37 -4.08
C GLU A 269 -1.68 -30.17 -5.61
N VAL A 270 -2.76 -29.57 -6.14
CA VAL A 270 -2.87 -29.23 -7.56
C VAL A 270 -1.75 -28.27 -7.99
N LYS A 271 -1.51 -27.20 -7.21
CA LYS A 271 -0.43 -26.25 -7.50
C LYS A 271 0.93 -26.93 -7.51
N GLN A 272 1.21 -27.78 -6.54
CA GLN A 272 2.48 -28.51 -6.45
C GLN A 272 2.66 -29.44 -7.65
N LYS A 273 1.68 -30.27 -7.94
CA LYS A 273 1.75 -31.29 -8.98
C LYS A 273 1.72 -30.69 -10.38
N GLU A 274 0.73 -29.83 -10.65
CA GLU A 274 0.47 -29.33 -12.00
C GLU A 274 1.35 -28.14 -12.39
N ILE A 275 1.77 -27.31 -11.44
CA ILE A 275 2.60 -26.13 -11.73
C ILE A 275 4.05 -26.39 -11.34
N THR A 276 4.31 -26.63 -10.04
CA THR A 276 5.69 -26.63 -9.51
C THR A 276 6.52 -27.78 -10.07
N ASP A 277 5.99 -28.99 -10.05
CA ASP A 277 6.73 -30.18 -10.46
C ASP A 277 6.86 -30.26 -11.99
N LYS A 278 5.78 -29.95 -12.74
CA LYS A 278 5.85 -29.87 -14.20
C LYS A 278 6.81 -28.77 -14.68
N LEU A 279 6.83 -27.62 -13.97
CA LEU A 279 7.77 -26.55 -14.26
C LEU A 279 9.24 -26.99 -14.01
N LYS A 280 9.52 -27.65 -12.89
CA LYS A 280 10.85 -28.17 -12.59
C LYS A 280 11.31 -29.18 -13.65
N GLN A 281 10.42 -30.09 -14.04
CA GLN A 281 10.70 -31.08 -15.10
C GLN A 281 10.93 -30.41 -16.45
N SER A 282 10.10 -29.43 -16.81
CA SER A 282 10.23 -28.68 -18.04
C SER A 282 11.55 -27.89 -18.12
N VAL A 283 11.89 -27.18 -17.02
CA VAL A 283 13.15 -26.42 -16.97
C VAL A 283 14.38 -27.35 -17.07
N ARG A 284 14.31 -28.53 -16.47
CA ARG A 284 15.41 -29.54 -16.59
C ARG A 284 15.55 -30.06 -18.02
N ARG A 285 14.46 -30.26 -18.76
CA ARG A 285 14.48 -30.84 -20.10
C ARG A 285 14.75 -29.80 -21.20
N ASN A 286 14.13 -28.63 -21.10
CA ASN A 286 14.03 -27.66 -22.18
C ASN A 286 14.64 -26.29 -21.84
N GLY A 287 15.21 -26.12 -20.63
CA GLY A 287 15.65 -24.82 -20.14
C GLY A 287 14.45 -23.90 -19.80
N LYS A 288 14.74 -22.63 -19.56
CA LYS A 288 13.71 -21.61 -19.22
C LYS A 288 12.99 -21.15 -20.49
N GLN A 289 11.78 -21.67 -20.73
CA GLN A 289 10.91 -21.26 -21.84
C GLN A 289 9.63 -20.58 -21.33
N PRO A 290 9.47 -19.27 -21.56
CA PRO A 290 8.32 -18.50 -21.04
C PRO A 290 6.96 -19.01 -21.55
N THR A 291 6.86 -19.41 -22.81
CA THR A 291 5.62 -19.92 -23.42
C THR A 291 5.14 -21.23 -22.80
N LEU A 292 6.08 -22.11 -22.44
CA LEU A 292 5.77 -23.39 -21.80
C LEU A 292 5.28 -23.20 -20.35
N PHE A 293 5.81 -22.18 -19.66
CA PHE A 293 5.33 -21.77 -18.34
C PHE A 293 3.84 -21.37 -18.36
N LEU A 294 3.42 -20.59 -19.35
CA LEU A 294 2.01 -20.19 -19.49
C LEU A 294 1.10 -21.40 -19.69
N LYS A 295 1.43 -22.29 -20.62
CA LYS A 295 0.67 -23.51 -20.87
C LYS A 295 0.54 -24.39 -19.62
N ILE A 296 1.57 -24.49 -18.81
CA ILE A 296 1.53 -25.26 -17.55
C ILE A 296 0.49 -24.68 -16.59
N ILE A 297 0.44 -23.34 -16.43
CA ILE A 297 -0.54 -22.71 -15.55
C ILE A 297 -1.96 -22.85 -16.13
N GLU A 298 -2.17 -22.65 -17.44
CA GLU A 298 -3.46 -22.82 -18.10
C GLU A 298 -4.03 -24.23 -17.89
N LEU A 299 -3.18 -25.27 -18.01
CA LEU A 299 -3.57 -26.64 -17.70
C LEU A 299 -3.94 -26.84 -16.23
N ALA A 300 -3.18 -26.25 -15.32
CA ALA A 300 -3.47 -26.30 -13.89
C ALA A 300 -4.80 -25.60 -13.54
N VAL A 301 -5.12 -24.48 -14.20
CA VAL A 301 -6.43 -23.81 -14.10
C VAL A 301 -7.54 -24.76 -14.49
N SER A 302 -7.41 -25.45 -15.63
CA SER A 302 -8.43 -26.42 -16.10
C SER A 302 -8.62 -27.57 -15.11
N VAL A 303 -7.54 -28.08 -14.52
CA VAL A 303 -7.63 -29.14 -13.48
C VAL A 303 -8.37 -28.64 -12.24
N LEU A 304 -8.08 -27.42 -11.79
CA LEU A 304 -8.77 -26.85 -10.64
C LEU A 304 -10.25 -26.56 -10.92
N GLU A 305 -10.58 -26.10 -12.13
CA GLU A 305 -11.97 -25.91 -12.57
C GLU A 305 -12.78 -27.22 -12.59
N LEU A 306 -12.16 -28.33 -13.00
CA LEU A 306 -12.79 -29.64 -12.93
C LEU A 306 -13.10 -30.07 -11.51
N LEU A 307 -12.21 -29.75 -10.55
CA LEU A 307 -12.47 -29.99 -9.13
C LEU A 307 -13.64 -29.15 -8.62
N VAL A 308 -13.70 -27.86 -8.98
CA VAL A 308 -14.82 -26.97 -8.62
C VAL A 308 -16.14 -27.52 -9.17
N ARG A 309 -16.18 -27.93 -10.45
CA ARG A 309 -17.40 -28.54 -11.04
C ARG A 309 -17.84 -29.79 -10.32
N LYS A 310 -16.93 -30.70 -9.98
CA LYS A 310 -17.27 -31.92 -9.21
C LYS A 310 -17.89 -31.61 -7.86
N VAL A 311 -17.42 -30.55 -7.17
CA VAL A 311 -18.00 -30.12 -5.90
C VAL A 311 -19.39 -29.52 -6.12
N LEU A 312 -19.56 -28.68 -7.13
CA LEU A 312 -20.84 -28.05 -7.46
C LEU A 312 -21.88 -29.08 -7.94
N ASP A 313 -21.49 -30.04 -8.78
CA ASP A 313 -22.39 -31.11 -9.28
C ASP A 313 -22.91 -32.02 -8.14
N ALA A 314 -22.12 -32.16 -7.07
CA ALA A 314 -22.53 -32.92 -5.88
C ALA A 314 -23.63 -32.19 -5.04
N VAL A 315 -23.86 -30.90 -5.29
CA VAL A 315 -24.78 -30.05 -4.50
C VAL A 315 -26.13 -29.76 -5.20
N VAL A 316 -26.32 -30.18 -6.46
CA VAL A 316 -27.52 -29.76 -7.25
C VAL A 316 -28.80 -30.45 -6.76
N LYS A 317 -29.52 -29.81 -5.81
CA LYS A 317 -30.97 -29.87 -5.65
C LYS A 317 -31.59 -28.57 -6.13
N LYS A 318 -32.78 -28.67 -6.81
CA LYS A 318 -33.56 -27.49 -7.25
C LYS A 318 -33.61 -26.43 -6.14
N PRO A 319 -33.20 -25.20 -6.39
CA PRO A 319 -33.20 -24.19 -5.33
C PRO A 319 -34.63 -23.85 -4.92
N GLU A 320 -34.96 -24.09 -3.64
CA GLU A 320 -36.15 -23.52 -3.01
C GLU A 320 -35.92 -22.00 -2.88
N ARG A 321 -37.04 -21.24 -2.80
CA ARG A 321 -36.99 -19.79 -2.53
C ARG A 321 -36.16 -19.55 -1.26
N PRO A 322 -35.15 -18.66 -1.31
CA PRO A 322 -34.36 -18.34 -0.13
C PRO A 322 -35.22 -17.90 1.04
N LYS A 323 -35.09 -18.58 2.18
CA LYS A 323 -35.79 -18.22 3.41
C LYS A 323 -34.88 -17.31 4.23
N MET A 324 -35.48 -16.24 4.77
CA MET A 324 -34.76 -15.35 5.68
C MET A 324 -34.44 -16.13 6.96
N SER A 325 -33.15 -16.27 7.28
CA SER A 325 -32.69 -16.85 8.53
C SER A 325 -32.78 -15.82 9.66
N GLU A 326 -32.68 -16.28 10.89
CA GLU A 326 -32.62 -15.42 12.07
C GLU A 326 -31.39 -14.50 12.03
N GLY A 327 -30.26 -15.00 11.53
CA GLY A 327 -29.04 -14.22 11.32
C GLY A 327 -29.24 -13.06 10.34
N VAL A 328 -29.94 -13.30 9.23
CA VAL A 328 -30.28 -12.24 8.26
C VAL A 328 -31.21 -11.18 8.88
N ALA A 329 -32.21 -11.60 9.65
CA ALA A 329 -33.16 -10.70 10.31
C ALA A 329 -32.46 -9.81 11.36
N ASN A 330 -31.48 -10.35 12.06
CA ASN A 330 -30.74 -9.65 13.12
C ASN A 330 -29.57 -8.80 12.58
N TYR A 331 -29.16 -8.99 11.33
CA TYR A 331 -27.97 -8.32 10.78
C TYR A 331 -27.97 -6.79 10.90
N PRO A 332 -29.08 -6.05 10.64
CA PRO A 332 -29.08 -4.59 10.79
C PRO A 332 -28.77 -4.13 12.22
N ARG A 333 -29.29 -4.85 13.23
CA ARG A 333 -29.00 -4.57 14.65
C ARG A 333 -27.52 -4.83 14.97
N LEU A 334 -27.01 -5.95 14.49
CA LEU A 334 -25.61 -6.33 14.70
C LEU A 334 -24.64 -5.35 14.00
N GLN A 335 -25.02 -4.81 12.84
CA GLN A 335 -24.24 -3.79 12.15
C GLN A 335 -24.09 -2.52 12.99
N GLY A 336 -25.15 -2.05 13.63
CA GLY A 336 -25.09 -0.88 14.53
C GLY A 336 -24.13 -1.08 15.71
N ILE A 337 -24.17 -2.28 16.33
CA ILE A 337 -23.26 -2.63 17.42
C ILE A 337 -21.80 -2.71 16.91
N TYR A 338 -21.60 -3.27 15.71
CA TYR A 338 -20.29 -3.33 15.08
C TYR A 338 -19.68 -1.93 14.88
N ASP A 339 -20.47 -1.00 14.37
CA ASP A 339 -20.01 0.37 14.11
C ASP A 339 -19.57 1.08 15.40
N GLU A 340 -20.34 0.89 16.51
CA GLU A 340 -19.99 1.43 17.83
C GLU A 340 -18.69 0.82 18.38
N LEU A 341 -18.54 -0.50 18.34
CA LEU A 341 -17.34 -1.21 18.77
C LEU A 341 -16.12 -0.81 17.94
N ASN A 342 -16.27 -0.69 16.63
CA ASN A 342 -15.20 -0.33 15.72
C ASN A 342 -14.67 1.09 16.00
N LYS A 343 -15.57 2.04 16.26
CA LYS A 343 -15.19 3.39 16.66
C LYS A 343 -14.37 3.38 17.95
N ARG A 344 -14.82 2.66 18.98
CA ARG A 344 -14.12 2.58 20.27
C ARG A 344 -12.77 1.90 20.15
N ASN A 345 -12.67 0.86 19.35
CA ASN A 345 -11.41 0.17 19.07
C ASN A 345 -10.36 1.10 18.41
N TRP A 346 -10.78 1.94 17.48
CA TRP A 346 -9.92 2.96 16.91
C TRP A 346 -9.35 3.92 17.97
N GLU A 347 -10.21 4.43 18.84
CA GLU A 347 -9.81 5.36 19.92
C GLU A 347 -8.74 4.72 20.82
N ILE A 348 -8.94 3.46 21.24
CA ILE A 348 -7.98 2.71 22.08
C ILE A 348 -6.61 2.61 21.39
N HIS A 349 -6.55 2.17 20.16
CA HIS A 349 -5.28 1.98 19.45
C HIS A 349 -4.59 3.29 19.11
N THR A 350 -5.35 4.37 18.93
CA THR A 350 -4.80 5.71 18.73
C THR A 350 -4.11 6.20 20.01
N GLU A 351 -4.75 6.04 21.16
CA GLU A 351 -4.19 6.41 22.48
C GLU A 351 -2.97 5.53 22.83
N GLN A 352 -3.03 4.22 22.55
CA GLN A 352 -1.89 3.32 22.75
C GLN A 352 -0.66 3.76 21.97
N ARG A 353 -0.86 4.28 20.77
CA ARG A 353 0.24 4.79 19.97
C ARG A 353 0.82 6.09 20.55
N GLN A 354 -0.02 6.97 21.07
CA GLN A 354 0.45 8.17 21.77
C GLN A 354 1.24 7.81 23.01
N LEU A 355 0.78 6.83 23.78
CA LEU A 355 1.50 6.29 24.94
C LEU A 355 2.90 5.80 24.56
N ASN A 356 3.02 5.02 23.49
CA ASN A 356 4.32 4.53 23.02
C ASN A 356 5.28 5.69 22.65
N LEU A 357 4.75 6.79 22.09
CA LEU A 357 5.54 7.99 21.78
C LEU A 357 6.01 8.72 23.05
N LEU A 358 5.15 8.81 24.06
CA LEU A 358 5.49 9.40 25.34
C LEU A 358 6.57 8.57 26.06
N GLU A 359 6.48 7.25 26.05
CA GLU A 359 7.48 6.34 26.63
C GLU A 359 8.84 6.46 25.90
N LEU A 360 8.83 6.59 24.58
CA LEU A 360 10.05 6.89 23.81
C LEU A 360 10.64 8.24 24.21
N SER A 361 9.82 9.30 24.26
CA SER A 361 10.29 10.63 24.67
C SER A 361 10.85 10.63 26.09
N LEU A 362 10.24 9.87 27.00
CA LEU A 362 10.74 9.71 28.36
C LEU A 362 12.14 9.07 28.38
N SER A 363 12.38 8.07 27.53
CA SER A 363 13.68 7.39 27.41
C SER A 363 14.80 8.31 26.93
N GLU A 364 14.47 9.36 26.17
CA GLU A 364 15.41 10.34 25.63
C GLU A 364 15.72 11.49 26.63
N LEU A 365 14.88 11.68 27.64
CA LEU A 365 15.04 12.72 28.65
C LEU A 365 16.06 12.30 29.73
N LYS A 366 17.36 12.27 29.36
CA LYS A 366 18.47 11.97 30.32
C LYS A 366 19.03 13.24 30.94
N GLY A 367 19.52 13.15 32.19
CA GLY A 367 20.20 14.24 32.91
C GLY A 367 19.34 14.94 33.96
N VAL A 368 20.01 15.59 34.91
CA VAL A 368 19.40 16.19 36.11
C VAL A 368 18.53 17.41 35.79
N PHE A 369 18.92 18.19 34.77
CA PHE A 369 18.19 19.40 34.36
C PHE A 369 16.84 19.11 33.69
N LYS A 370 16.58 17.87 33.27
CA LYS A 370 15.32 17.46 32.65
C LYS A 370 14.33 16.80 33.63
N ALA A 371 14.59 16.87 34.93
CA ALA A 371 13.77 16.20 35.94
C ALA A 371 12.30 16.67 35.92
N LYS A 372 12.04 17.98 35.72
CA LYS A 372 10.69 18.53 35.64
C LYS A 372 9.95 17.98 34.40
N GLN A 373 10.60 18.00 33.23
CA GLN A 373 10.03 17.47 31.99
C GLN A 373 9.74 15.95 32.08
N ARG A 374 10.65 15.19 32.73
CA ARG A 374 10.39 13.75 32.95
C ARG A 374 9.15 13.53 33.83
N LYS A 375 8.96 14.32 34.86
CA LYS A 375 7.78 14.20 35.73
C LYS A 375 6.48 14.54 34.99
N GLU A 376 6.52 15.57 34.13
CA GLU A 376 5.38 15.94 33.28
C GLU A 376 5.05 14.82 32.26
N VAL A 377 6.06 14.27 31.60
CA VAL A 377 5.86 13.16 30.64
C VAL A 377 5.40 11.89 31.35
N GLN A 378 5.93 11.60 32.54
CA GLN A 378 5.45 10.48 33.38
C GLN A 378 3.98 10.63 33.76
N ALA A 379 3.55 11.85 34.14
CA ALA A 379 2.15 12.10 34.43
C ALA A 379 1.24 11.86 33.21
N GLN A 380 1.67 12.31 32.04
CA GLN A 380 0.95 12.06 30.79
C GLN A 380 0.89 10.56 30.43
N ILE A 381 1.97 9.82 30.66
CA ILE A 381 2.01 8.36 30.50
C ILE A 381 0.98 7.68 31.39
N GLU A 382 0.92 8.06 32.67
CA GLU A 382 -0.05 7.47 33.60
C GLU A 382 -1.50 7.87 33.26
N GLU A 383 -1.72 9.07 32.76
CA GLU A 383 -3.02 9.52 32.29
C GLU A 383 -3.45 8.71 31.04
N SER A 384 -2.56 8.55 30.03
CA SER A 384 -2.83 7.74 28.85
C SER A 384 -3.09 6.26 29.21
N LYS A 385 -2.34 5.68 30.14
CA LYS A 385 -2.58 4.31 30.62
C LYS A 385 -3.97 4.15 31.23
N ARG A 386 -4.39 5.11 32.06
CA ARG A 386 -5.74 5.11 32.64
C ARG A 386 -6.81 5.29 31.59
N SER A 387 -6.59 6.18 30.63
CA SER A 387 -7.50 6.41 29.51
C SER A 387 -7.69 5.13 28.68
N ILE A 388 -6.60 4.45 28.33
CA ILE A 388 -6.63 3.17 27.59
C ILE A 388 -7.38 2.09 28.39
N ALA A 389 -7.11 1.98 29.69
CA ALA A 389 -7.81 1.00 30.54
C ALA A 389 -9.31 1.27 30.57
N ASN A 390 -9.73 2.53 30.79
CA ASN A 390 -11.13 2.91 30.81
C ASN A 390 -11.81 2.67 29.44
N MET A 391 -11.14 3.01 28.33
CA MET A 391 -11.68 2.76 27.00
C MET A 391 -11.77 1.26 26.68
N THR A 392 -10.80 0.47 27.12
CA THR A 392 -10.81 -0.99 26.96
C THR A 392 -11.96 -1.64 27.76
N GLU A 393 -12.18 -1.15 28.98
CA GLU A 393 -13.33 -1.58 29.79
C GLU A 393 -14.65 -1.16 29.13
N SER A 394 -14.71 0.07 28.63
CA SER A 394 -15.87 0.59 27.87
C SER A 394 -16.16 -0.26 26.63
N LEU A 395 -15.12 -0.72 25.91
CA LEU A 395 -15.29 -1.61 24.76
C LEU A 395 -15.97 -2.94 25.17
N GLN A 396 -15.51 -3.52 26.28
CA GLN A 396 -16.14 -4.73 26.82
C GLN A 396 -17.53 -4.47 27.38
N TYR A 397 -17.75 -3.28 27.96
CA TYR A 397 -19.06 -2.86 28.44
C TYR A 397 -20.09 -2.74 27.31
N ILE A 398 -19.70 -2.16 26.16
CA ILE A 398 -20.57 -2.09 24.96
C ILE A 398 -21.00 -3.50 24.55
N ALA A 399 -20.08 -4.46 24.46
CA ALA A 399 -20.44 -5.83 24.12
C ALA A 399 -21.42 -6.44 25.15
N ARG A 400 -21.14 -6.23 26.45
CA ARG A 400 -22.00 -6.75 27.54
C ARG A 400 -23.37 -6.09 27.60
N SER A 401 -23.49 -4.80 27.32
CA SER A 401 -24.79 -4.09 27.30
C SER A 401 -25.72 -4.61 26.21
N HIS A 402 -25.14 -5.23 25.16
CA HIS A 402 -25.86 -5.90 24.09
C HIS A 402 -26.03 -7.42 24.31
N GLY A 403 -25.64 -7.95 25.48
CA GLY A 403 -25.85 -9.34 25.86
C GLY A 403 -24.71 -10.30 25.51
N TYR A 404 -23.56 -9.81 25.06
CA TYR A 404 -22.39 -10.62 24.74
C TYR A 404 -21.39 -10.67 25.89
N LYS A 405 -20.78 -11.83 26.11
CA LYS A 405 -19.76 -11.97 27.18
C LYS A 405 -18.47 -11.21 26.82
N THR A 406 -18.07 -11.28 25.57
CA THR A 406 -16.88 -10.62 25.04
C THR A 406 -17.14 -10.02 23.65
N VAL A 407 -16.29 -9.11 23.23
CA VAL A 407 -16.29 -8.58 21.85
C VAL A 407 -16.13 -9.71 20.84
N GLN A 408 -15.33 -10.71 21.15
CA GLN A 408 -15.09 -11.85 20.23
C GLN A 408 -16.35 -12.71 20.04
N ASP A 409 -17.12 -12.93 21.11
CA ASP A 409 -18.40 -13.64 21.02
C ASP A 409 -19.37 -12.88 20.09
N PHE A 410 -19.43 -11.55 20.23
CA PHE A 410 -20.19 -10.70 19.32
C PHE A 410 -19.68 -10.83 17.88
N MET A 411 -18.37 -10.76 17.66
CA MET A 411 -17.79 -10.85 16.31
C MET A 411 -18.09 -12.17 15.61
N VAL A 412 -18.14 -13.27 16.37
CA VAL A 412 -18.54 -14.56 15.81
C VAL A 412 -19.97 -14.51 15.28
N GLU A 413 -20.91 -13.97 16.06
CA GLU A 413 -22.31 -13.85 15.65
C GLU A 413 -22.47 -12.84 14.50
N TYR A 414 -21.84 -11.68 14.60
CA TYR A 414 -21.87 -10.66 13.56
C TYR A 414 -21.38 -11.18 12.21
N ASN A 415 -20.25 -11.90 12.21
CA ASN A 415 -19.67 -12.43 10.99
C ASN A 415 -20.52 -13.54 10.39
N ALA A 416 -21.10 -14.38 11.22
CA ALA A 416 -22.03 -15.39 10.78
C ALA A 416 -23.26 -14.72 10.11
N ALA A 417 -23.87 -13.74 10.79
CA ALA A 417 -25.02 -13.01 10.27
C ALA A 417 -24.69 -12.23 8.99
N LYS A 418 -23.51 -11.58 8.92
CA LYS A 418 -23.02 -10.86 7.73
C LYS A 418 -22.83 -11.81 6.54
N SER A 419 -22.25 -12.97 6.79
CA SER A 419 -22.04 -13.99 5.75
C SER A 419 -23.38 -14.54 5.25
N GLU A 420 -24.30 -14.81 6.16
CA GLU A 420 -25.65 -15.26 5.83
C GLU A 420 -26.42 -14.20 5.05
N ASN A 421 -26.35 -12.95 5.47
CA ASN A 421 -27.01 -11.85 4.78
C ASN A 421 -26.47 -11.66 3.35
N ASN A 422 -25.15 -11.68 3.18
CA ASN A 422 -24.54 -11.57 1.86
C ASN A 422 -24.91 -12.74 0.93
N THR A 423 -25.03 -13.94 1.50
CA THR A 423 -25.46 -15.11 0.74
C THR A 423 -26.93 -15.02 0.38
N TYR A 424 -27.76 -14.68 1.35
CA TYR A 424 -29.19 -14.46 1.16
C TYR A 424 -29.51 -13.39 0.13
N GLU A 425 -28.83 -12.26 0.17
CA GLU A 425 -29.01 -11.19 -0.81
C GLU A 425 -28.66 -11.64 -2.23
N LYS A 426 -27.56 -12.38 -2.39
CA LYS A 426 -27.15 -12.93 -3.69
C LYS A 426 -28.17 -13.97 -4.20
N GLU A 427 -28.54 -14.91 -3.35
CA GLU A 427 -29.51 -15.94 -3.70
C GLU A 427 -30.88 -15.34 -4.00
N LEU A 428 -31.30 -14.34 -3.21
CA LEU A 428 -32.54 -13.62 -3.42
C LEU A 428 -32.53 -12.82 -4.73
N ALA A 429 -31.40 -12.17 -5.03
CA ALA A 429 -31.22 -11.44 -6.28
C ALA A 429 -31.27 -12.39 -7.50
N GLU A 430 -30.58 -13.54 -7.42
CA GLU A 430 -30.64 -14.58 -8.47
C GLU A 430 -32.03 -15.18 -8.60
N TRP A 431 -32.69 -15.45 -7.46
CA TRP A 431 -34.05 -15.96 -7.44
C TRP A 431 -35.04 -14.93 -8.01
N LYS A 432 -34.94 -13.66 -7.61
CA LYS A 432 -35.75 -12.56 -8.17
C LYS A 432 -35.53 -12.40 -9.67
N ARG A 433 -34.28 -12.52 -10.14
CA ARG A 433 -33.99 -12.46 -11.59
C ARG A 433 -34.62 -13.60 -12.38
N LYS A 434 -34.63 -14.83 -11.81
CA LYS A 434 -35.17 -16.04 -12.47
C LYS A 434 -36.67 -16.23 -12.31
N TYR A 435 -37.23 -15.90 -11.15
CA TYR A 435 -38.56 -16.29 -10.72
C TYR A 435 -39.39 -15.16 -10.12
N GLY A 436 -38.83 -13.97 -9.96
CA GLY A 436 -39.53 -12.78 -9.47
C GLY A 436 -40.60 -12.28 -10.45
N PRO A 437 -41.61 -11.53 -9.98
CA PRO A 437 -42.50 -10.84 -10.90
C PRO A 437 -41.65 -9.94 -11.81
N LYS A 438 -41.89 -10.02 -13.11
CA LYS A 438 -41.30 -9.06 -14.05
C LYS A 438 -41.94 -7.72 -13.75
N GLU A 439 -41.29 -6.91 -12.92
CA GLU A 439 -41.62 -5.50 -12.80
C GLU A 439 -41.43 -4.88 -14.19
N GLU A 440 -42.46 -4.21 -14.70
CA GLU A 440 -42.33 -3.34 -15.86
C GLU A 440 -41.36 -2.22 -15.44
N LEU A 441 -40.09 -2.41 -15.78
CA LEU A 441 -39.04 -1.43 -15.55
C LEU A 441 -39.41 -0.15 -16.31
N SER A 442 -39.30 1.00 -15.66
CA SER A 442 -39.41 2.28 -16.34
C SER A 442 -38.32 2.35 -17.43
N GLY A 443 -38.54 3.12 -18.50
CA GLY A 443 -37.55 3.20 -19.60
C GLY A 443 -36.16 3.60 -19.13
N ASN A 444 -36.04 4.34 -18.02
CA ASN A 444 -34.76 4.72 -17.42
C ASN A 444 -34.04 3.54 -16.73
N ASP A 445 -34.80 2.71 -15.99
CA ASP A 445 -34.26 1.52 -15.32
C ASP A 445 -33.79 0.46 -16.33
N LEU A 446 -34.47 0.40 -17.50
CA LEU A 446 -34.09 -0.46 -18.60
C LEU A 446 -32.75 -0.02 -19.24
N ILE A 447 -32.58 1.30 -19.43
CA ILE A 447 -31.35 1.90 -19.97
C ILE A 447 -30.18 1.70 -18.98
N GLU A 448 -30.42 1.90 -17.69
CA GLU A 448 -29.39 1.72 -16.65
C GLU A 448 -28.93 0.27 -16.57
N ARG A 449 -29.86 -0.69 -16.65
CA ARG A 449 -29.58 -2.13 -16.71
C ARG A 449 -28.85 -2.55 -17.99
N MET A 450 -29.29 -2.03 -19.14
CA MET A 450 -28.58 -2.28 -20.42
C MET A 450 -27.16 -1.70 -20.40
N MET A 451 -26.96 -0.53 -19.77
CA MET A 451 -25.63 0.05 -19.58
C MET A 451 -24.77 -0.78 -18.64
N GLU A 452 -25.31 -1.29 -17.52
CA GLU A 452 -24.59 -2.18 -16.61
C GLU A 452 -24.20 -3.52 -17.25
N GLU A 453 -25.11 -4.13 -18.04
CA GLU A 453 -24.83 -5.33 -18.83
C GLU A 453 -23.76 -5.06 -19.90
N TRP A 454 -23.90 -3.97 -20.63
CA TRP A 454 -22.92 -3.55 -21.61
C TRP A 454 -21.54 -3.30 -20.97
N TYR A 455 -21.48 -2.60 -19.82
CA TYR A 455 -20.24 -2.40 -19.07
C TYR A 455 -19.64 -3.71 -18.55
N ARG A 456 -20.47 -4.69 -18.23
CA ARG A 456 -20.00 -6.00 -17.75
C ARG A 456 -19.37 -6.80 -18.89
N ASP A 457 -20.01 -6.81 -20.05
CA ASP A 457 -19.56 -7.58 -21.21
C ASP A 457 -18.37 -6.93 -21.94
N HIS A 458 -18.29 -5.58 -21.91
CA HIS A 458 -17.21 -4.81 -22.54
C HIS A 458 -16.20 -4.22 -21.55
N LYS A 459 -16.16 -4.75 -20.34
CA LYS A 459 -15.28 -4.26 -19.27
C LYS A 459 -13.80 -4.31 -19.65
N GLN A 460 -13.39 -5.33 -20.39
CA GLN A 460 -12.01 -5.47 -20.89
C GLN A 460 -11.70 -4.42 -21.97
N GLU A 461 -12.54 -4.25 -22.97
CA GLU A 461 -12.36 -3.25 -24.03
C GLU A 461 -12.36 -1.82 -23.48
N TYR A 462 -13.23 -1.53 -22.51
CA TYR A 462 -13.30 -0.21 -21.89
C TYR A 462 -12.08 0.09 -21.01
N GLU A 463 -11.51 -0.90 -20.35
CA GLU A 463 -10.27 -0.76 -19.57
C GLU A 463 -9.05 -0.61 -20.49
N GLU A 464 -9.02 -1.30 -21.64
CA GLU A 464 -7.99 -1.15 -22.67
C GLU A 464 -8.05 0.21 -23.36
N ASP A 465 -9.23 0.67 -23.78
CA ASP A 465 -9.42 1.99 -24.41
C ASP A 465 -9.09 3.15 -23.46
N ARG A 466 -9.42 3.00 -22.19
CA ARG A 466 -9.06 3.95 -21.14
C ARG A 466 -7.56 3.96 -20.83
N TYR A 467 -6.91 2.81 -21.00
CA TYR A 467 -5.47 2.68 -20.90
C TYR A 467 -4.77 3.38 -22.08
N ILE A 468 -5.27 3.18 -23.31
CA ILE A 468 -4.76 3.80 -24.55
C ILE A 468 -4.94 5.33 -24.53
N ARG A 469 -6.09 5.85 -24.09
CA ARG A 469 -6.33 7.30 -23.95
C ARG A 469 -5.41 7.95 -22.91
N ARG A 470 -5.12 7.28 -21.78
CA ARG A 470 -4.13 7.75 -20.79
C ARG A 470 -2.71 7.81 -21.34
N TYR A 471 -2.37 7.01 -22.35
CA TYR A 471 -1.06 7.04 -23.01
C TYR A 471 -0.96 8.13 -24.07
N ARG A 472 -2.04 8.40 -24.83
CA ARG A 472 -2.08 9.49 -25.83
C ARG A 472 -1.93 10.87 -25.19
N ASP A 473 -2.62 11.13 -24.09
CA ASP A 473 -2.54 12.43 -23.39
C ASP A 473 -1.20 12.70 -22.67
N ARG A 474 -0.32 11.70 -22.57
CA ARG A 474 1.03 11.82 -22.00
C ARG A 474 2.13 11.96 -23.06
N GLY A 475 1.82 11.76 -24.32
CA GLY A 475 2.76 11.88 -25.44
C GLY A 475 2.88 13.28 -26.07
N THR A 476 2.03 14.21 -25.65
CA THR A 476 2.01 15.59 -26.13
C THR A 476 2.18 16.57 -24.98
N ARG A 477 3.31 16.50 -24.29
CA ARG A 477 3.91 17.60 -23.49
C ARG A 477 5.36 17.30 -23.18
#